data_9167eab7bb9946ec603009bc0a249098
#
_entry.id   9167eab7bb9946ec603009bc0a249098
#
_cell.length_a   1.000
_cell.length_b   1.000
_cell.length_c   1.000
_cell.angle_alpha   90.00
_cell.angle_beta   90.00
_cell.angle_gamma   90.00
#
_symmetry.space_group_name_H-M   'P 1'
#
loop_
_entity.id
_entity.type
_entity.pdbx_description
1 polymer ?
#
loop_
_entity_poly.entity_id
_entity_poly.type
_entity_poly.pdbx_seq_one_letter_code
_entity_poly.pdbx_strand_id
1 'polypeptide(L)'
;MRWILAVALLFAGAGDLAAQSKGKGIRLWNLTTETISGFQLSPAGKDAWGPNQTLNDKDKEVDHDERLRITGVEPGHYDARVSYPDARQCVVRNIEIKANAVFSIADRDLKDCSK
;
A
#
# COMPACT_ATOMS: atom_id res chain seq x y z
N MET A 1 47.27 -20.63 -0.52
CA MET A 1 46.69 -20.39 -0.63
C MET A 1 45.84 -19.88 -0.25
N ARG A 2 45.62 -19.53 0.20
CA ARG A 2 44.91 -18.96 0.69
C ARG A 2 44.23 -18.09 0.11
N TRP A 3 44.17 -17.70 -0.53
CA TRP A 3 43.66 -16.78 -1.11
C TRP A 3 42.46 -16.87 -1.27
N ILE A 4 42.11 -17.27 -1.23
CA ILE A 4 41.05 -17.45 -1.40
C ILE A 4 40.22 -16.91 -0.79
N LEU A 5 40.42 -16.84 -0.09
CA LEU A 5 39.65 -16.31 0.56
C LEU A 5 39.03 -15.38 0.14
N ALA A 6 39.31 -15.12 -0.23
CA ALA A 6 38.85 -14.10 -0.50
C ALA A 6 37.64 -14.14 -0.86
N VAL A 7 37.40 -14.65 -1.16
CA VAL A 7 36.39 -14.72 -1.51
C VAL A 7 35.45 -14.43 -0.93
N ALA A 8 35.52 -14.71 -0.40
CA ALA A 8 34.57 -14.50 0.27
C ALA A 8 34.06 -13.29 0.19
N LEU A 9 34.49 -12.96 -0.08
CA LEU A 9 34.04 -11.89 -0.05
C LEU A 9 33.11 -11.63 -0.80
N LEU A 10 32.93 -12.06 -1.42
CA LEU A 10 32.13 -11.82 -2.14
C LEU A 10 31.03 -11.75 -1.86
N PHE A 11 30.76 -12.01 -1.40
CA PHE A 11 29.71 -11.93 -1.16
C PHE A 11 29.37 -11.10 -0.62
N ALA A 12 29.93 -11.04 -0.35
CA ALA A 12 29.70 -9.93 0.37
C ALA A 12 28.71 -9.16 -0.30
N GLY A 13 28.77 -9.10 -1.41
CA GLY A 13 27.80 -8.33 -2.08
C GLY A 13 26.40 -8.79 -1.82
N ALA A 14 26.28 -9.98 -1.38
CA ALA A 14 24.96 -10.51 -1.15
C ALA A 14 24.12 -9.65 -0.24
N GLY A 15 24.74 -9.10 0.78
CA GLY A 15 23.96 -8.33 1.72
C GLY A 15 23.27 -7.15 1.09
N ASP A 16 23.80 -6.67 0.03
CA ASP A 16 23.24 -5.49 -0.57
C ASP A 16 21.88 -5.68 -1.14
N LEU A 17 21.59 -6.89 -1.54
CA LEU A 17 20.28 -7.14 -2.11
C LEU A 17 19.18 -6.88 -1.13
N ALA A 18 19.39 -7.25 0.11
CA ALA A 18 18.37 -7.02 1.13
C ALA A 18 18.07 -5.55 1.28
N ALA A 19 19.10 -4.73 1.26
CA ALA A 19 18.89 -3.30 1.39
C ALA A 19 18.09 -2.77 0.22
N GLN A 20 18.36 -3.26 -0.97
CA GLN A 20 17.67 -2.76 -2.13
C GLN A 20 16.21 -3.15 -2.15
N SER A 21 15.87 -4.30 -1.60
CA SER A 21 14.51 -4.75 -1.63
C SER A 21 13.60 -3.98 -0.71
N LYS A 22 14.16 -3.15 0.17
CA LYS A 22 13.31 -2.43 1.09
C LYS A 22 12.47 -1.38 0.43
N GLY A 23 13.08 -0.60 -0.46
CA GLY A 23 12.33 0.44 -1.12
C GLY A 23 11.55 1.29 -0.15
N LYS A 24 10.47 1.86 -0.62
CA LYS A 24 9.61 2.70 0.21
C LYS A 24 8.36 1.97 0.66
N GLY A 25 8.27 0.70 0.33
CA GLY A 25 7.11 -0.09 0.68
C GLY A 25 5.93 0.21 -0.23
N ILE A 26 4.81 -0.40 0.10
CA ILE A 26 3.58 -0.22 -0.65
C ILE A 26 2.93 1.08 -0.23
N ARG A 27 2.44 1.85 -1.19
CA ARG A 27 1.79 3.14 -0.89
C ARG A 27 0.54 3.32 -1.74
N LEU A 28 -0.48 3.90 -1.12
CA LEU A 28 -1.66 4.40 -1.81
C LEU A 28 -1.41 5.84 -2.21
N TRP A 29 -1.79 6.20 -3.43
CA TRP A 29 -1.77 7.59 -3.89
C TRP A 29 -3.22 8.03 -4.06
N ASN A 30 -3.63 8.98 -3.24
CA ASN A 30 -5.02 9.45 -3.28
C ASN A 30 -5.20 10.46 -4.40
N LEU A 31 -5.75 10.00 -5.51
CA LEU A 31 -6.08 10.88 -6.63
C LEU A 31 -7.57 11.18 -6.68
N THR A 32 -8.33 10.81 -5.64
CA THR A 32 -9.71 11.26 -5.54
C THR A 32 -9.71 12.73 -5.15
N THR A 33 -10.82 13.39 -5.36
CA THR A 33 -10.87 14.83 -5.12
C THR A 33 -11.01 15.21 -3.67
N GLU A 34 -11.21 14.24 -2.77
CA GLU A 34 -11.47 14.53 -1.37
C GLU A 34 -10.51 13.80 -0.45
N THR A 35 -10.42 14.30 0.77
CA THR A 35 -9.59 13.69 1.80
C THR A 35 -10.19 12.36 2.22
N ILE A 36 -9.36 11.32 2.24
CA ILE A 36 -9.76 9.99 2.68
C ILE A 36 -9.51 9.90 4.18
N SER A 37 -10.54 9.54 4.95
CA SER A 37 -10.42 9.42 6.40
C SER A 37 -10.37 7.98 6.87
N GLY A 38 -10.56 7.01 5.98
CA GLY A 38 -10.42 5.60 6.32
C GLY A 38 -10.11 4.80 5.08
N PHE A 39 -9.26 3.79 5.23
CA PHE A 39 -8.86 2.97 4.09
C PHE A 39 -8.57 1.56 4.59
N GLN A 40 -9.37 0.60 4.14
CA GLN A 40 -9.23 -0.79 4.55
C GLN A 40 -9.12 -1.66 3.32
N LEU A 41 -8.32 -2.72 3.42
CA LEU A 41 -8.11 -3.66 2.33
C LEU A 41 -8.62 -5.03 2.72
N SER A 42 -9.14 -5.76 1.75
CA SER A 42 -9.53 -7.15 1.88
C SER A 42 -8.98 -7.90 0.69
N PRO A 43 -8.53 -9.14 0.87
CA PRO A 43 -8.25 -9.95 -0.31
C PRO A 43 -9.46 -9.92 -1.23
N ALA A 44 -9.21 -9.85 -2.53
CA ALA A 44 -10.29 -9.63 -3.51
C ALA A 44 -11.40 -10.66 -3.34
N GLY A 45 -12.64 -10.18 -3.27
CA GLY A 45 -13.80 -11.03 -3.17
C GLY A 45 -14.08 -11.63 -1.81
N LYS A 46 -13.30 -11.31 -0.79
CA LYS A 46 -13.46 -11.96 0.52
C LYS A 46 -14.24 -11.16 1.53
N ASP A 47 -14.35 -9.85 1.34
CA ASP A 47 -14.99 -8.97 2.32
C ASP A 47 -14.43 -9.17 3.72
N ALA A 48 -13.14 -9.44 3.80
CA ALA A 48 -12.44 -9.61 5.07
C ALA A 48 -11.61 -8.35 5.32
N TRP A 49 -12.26 -7.29 5.76
CA TRP A 49 -11.66 -5.97 5.86
C TRP A 49 -10.63 -5.90 6.97
N GLY A 50 -9.43 -5.47 6.61
CA GLY A 50 -8.34 -5.33 7.55
C GLY A 50 -8.40 -4.01 8.30
N PRO A 51 -7.31 -3.65 8.98
CA PRO A 51 -7.30 -2.43 9.78
C PRO A 51 -7.32 -1.18 8.92
N ASN A 52 -7.69 -0.07 9.53
CA ASN A 52 -7.70 1.22 8.84
C ASN A 52 -6.28 1.69 8.64
N GLN A 53 -5.85 1.72 7.38
CA GLN A 53 -4.48 2.08 7.04
C GLN A 53 -4.19 3.58 7.21
N THR A 54 -5.21 4.42 7.26
CA THR A 54 -4.96 5.85 7.47
C THR A 54 -4.29 6.12 8.80
N LEU A 55 -4.37 5.18 9.74
CA LEU A 55 -3.69 5.33 11.02
C LEU A 55 -2.17 5.32 10.87
N ASN A 56 -1.66 4.92 9.71
CA ASN A 56 -0.22 4.99 9.43
C ASN A 56 0.24 6.42 9.15
N ASP A 57 -0.69 7.33 8.92
CA ASP A 57 -0.35 8.72 8.68
C ASP A 57 -0.47 9.50 9.98
N LYS A 58 0.41 10.48 10.17
CA LYS A 58 0.38 11.23 11.42
C LYS A 58 -0.91 12.00 11.60
N ASP A 59 -1.55 12.41 10.51
CA ASP A 59 -2.81 13.14 10.56
C ASP A 59 -4.02 12.22 10.49
N LYS A 60 -3.77 10.92 10.29
CA LYS A 60 -4.80 9.89 10.21
C LYS A 60 -5.78 10.12 9.08
N GLU A 61 -5.31 10.77 8.04
CA GLU A 61 -6.11 10.99 6.83
C GLU A 61 -5.16 11.22 5.66
N VAL A 62 -5.68 11.09 4.44
CA VAL A 62 -4.86 11.21 3.24
C VAL A 62 -5.54 12.24 2.34
N ASP A 63 -4.90 13.38 2.18
CA ASP A 63 -5.46 14.42 1.34
C ASP A 63 -5.27 14.09 -0.14
N HIS A 64 -5.98 14.83 -0.99
CA HIS A 64 -5.79 14.71 -2.42
C HIS A 64 -4.30 14.85 -2.77
N ASP A 65 -3.82 13.95 -3.61
CA ASP A 65 -2.45 13.95 -4.13
C ASP A 65 -1.41 13.51 -3.09
N GLU A 66 -1.83 13.08 -1.93
CA GLU A 66 -0.91 12.54 -0.92
C GLU A 66 -0.78 11.03 -1.04
N ARG A 67 0.31 10.52 -0.51
CA ARG A 67 0.56 9.09 -0.48
C ARG A 67 0.51 8.58 0.94
N LEU A 68 -0.09 7.40 1.09
CA LEU A 68 -0.25 6.76 2.39
C LEU A 68 0.52 5.44 2.38
N ARG A 69 1.32 5.23 3.39
CA ARG A 69 2.02 3.96 3.54
C ARG A 69 1.04 2.87 3.91
N ILE A 70 1.12 1.74 3.23
CA ILE A 70 0.28 0.58 3.48
C ILE A 70 1.15 -0.50 4.12
N THR A 71 0.68 -1.06 5.21
CA THR A 71 1.44 -2.06 5.95
C THR A 71 0.62 -3.31 6.18
N GLY A 72 1.32 -4.42 6.41
CA GLY A 72 0.65 -5.66 6.80
C GLY A 72 -0.04 -6.40 5.68
N VAL A 73 0.24 -6.08 4.43
CA VAL A 73 -0.35 -6.81 3.32
C VAL A 73 0.74 -7.31 2.38
N GLU A 74 0.47 -8.45 1.77
CA GLU A 74 1.36 -9.05 0.79
C GLU A 74 0.93 -8.62 -0.59
N PRO A 75 1.83 -8.68 -1.59
CA PRO A 75 1.41 -8.41 -2.96
C PRO A 75 0.27 -9.33 -3.37
N GLY A 76 -0.65 -8.82 -4.17
CA GLY A 76 -1.79 -9.59 -4.62
C GLY A 76 -2.92 -8.69 -5.05
N HIS A 77 -4.10 -9.28 -5.19
CA HIS A 77 -5.29 -8.55 -5.60
C HIS A 77 -6.18 -8.29 -4.38
N TYR A 78 -6.63 -7.06 -4.25
CA TYR A 78 -7.40 -6.62 -3.09
C TYR A 78 -8.57 -5.77 -3.50
N ASP A 79 -9.59 -5.75 -2.64
CA ASP A 79 -10.64 -4.74 -2.69
C ASP A 79 -10.31 -3.72 -1.61
N ALA A 80 -10.72 -2.48 -1.83
CA ALA A 80 -10.51 -1.42 -0.85
C ALA A 80 -11.83 -0.80 -0.45
N ARG A 81 -11.96 -0.47 0.82
CA ARG A 81 -13.09 0.30 1.32
C ARG A 81 -12.57 1.66 1.71
N VAL A 82 -13.08 2.69 1.07
CA VAL A 82 -12.61 4.06 1.21
C VAL A 82 -13.67 4.85 1.96
N SER A 83 -13.28 5.48 3.06
CA SER A 83 -14.21 6.26 3.87
C SER A 83 -13.82 7.72 3.83
N TYR A 84 -14.83 8.58 3.85
CA TYR A 84 -14.66 10.03 3.79
C TYR A 84 -15.23 10.67 5.05
N PRO A 85 -14.79 11.90 5.40
CA PRO A 85 -15.24 12.54 6.63
C PRO A 85 -16.75 12.77 6.70
N ASP A 86 -17.44 12.83 5.56
CA ASP A 86 -18.88 13.02 5.53
C ASP A 86 -19.67 11.73 5.72
N ALA A 87 -18.98 10.67 6.18
CA ALA A 87 -19.57 9.36 6.40
C ALA A 87 -19.84 8.57 5.12
N ARG A 88 -19.48 9.12 3.96
CA ARG A 88 -19.60 8.38 2.71
C ARG A 88 -18.54 7.30 2.67
N GLN A 89 -18.93 6.15 2.14
CA GLN A 89 -18.04 5.02 2.04
C GLN A 89 -18.20 4.38 0.67
N CYS A 90 -17.09 4.17 -0.01
CA CYS A 90 -17.09 3.60 -1.36
C CYS A 90 -16.18 2.39 -1.40
N VAL A 91 -16.31 1.59 -2.45
CA VAL A 91 -15.50 0.41 -2.64
C VAL A 91 -14.75 0.52 -3.96
N VAL A 92 -13.51 0.05 -3.98
CA VAL A 92 -12.74 -0.10 -5.20
C VAL A 92 -12.39 -1.56 -5.31
N ARG A 93 -12.72 -2.19 -6.44
CA ARG A 93 -12.55 -3.63 -6.58
C ARG A 93 -11.31 -3.99 -7.35
N ASN A 94 -10.70 -5.10 -6.95
CA ASN A 94 -9.66 -5.78 -7.70
C ASN A 94 -8.45 -4.91 -8.00
N ILE A 95 -7.88 -4.34 -6.97
CA ILE A 95 -6.66 -3.55 -7.07
C ILE A 95 -5.48 -4.51 -7.05
N GLU A 96 -4.55 -4.36 -8.00
CA GLU A 96 -3.33 -5.14 -7.95
C GLU A 96 -2.29 -4.39 -7.12
N ILE A 97 -1.85 -5.01 -6.04
CA ILE A 97 -0.85 -4.43 -5.16
C ILE A 97 0.45 -5.18 -5.37
N LYS A 98 1.51 -4.43 -5.67
CA LYS A 98 2.83 -4.99 -5.91
C LYS A 98 3.80 -4.51 -4.85
N ALA A 99 4.82 -5.32 -4.58
CA ALA A 99 5.81 -4.99 -3.56
C ALA A 99 6.50 -3.66 -3.89
N ASN A 100 6.65 -2.81 -2.90
CA ASN A 100 7.37 -1.54 -3.01
C ASN A 100 6.82 -0.60 -4.06
N ALA A 101 5.55 -0.74 -4.42
CA ALA A 101 4.97 0.05 -5.50
C ALA A 101 3.85 0.94 -4.98
N VAL A 102 3.56 1.96 -5.76
CA VAL A 102 2.44 2.85 -5.51
C VAL A 102 1.25 2.36 -6.34
N PHE A 103 0.08 2.32 -5.75
CA PHE A 103 -1.16 2.15 -6.50
C PHE A 103 -2.04 3.36 -6.24
N SER A 104 -2.78 3.79 -7.24
CA SER A 104 -3.58 5.01 -7.11
C SER A 104 -5.05 4.70 -7.20
N ILE A 105 -5.85 5.56 -6.59
CA ILE A 105 -7.30 5.51 -6.68
C ILE A 105 -7.77 6.90 -7.08
N ALA A 106 -8.59 6.95 -8.12
CA ALA A 106 -9.18 8.19 -8.59
C ALA A 106 -10.70 8.11 -8.45
N ASP A 107 -11.38 9.23 -8.62
CA ASP A 107 -12.84 9.26 -8.45
C ASP A 107 -13.55 8.22 -9.30
N ARG A 108 -13.06 7.98 -10.52
CA ARG A 108 -13.72 7.03 -11.42
C ARG A 108 -13.64 5.60 -10.94
N ASP A 109 -12.75 5.32 -10.01
CA ASP A 109 -12.58 3.96 -9.48
C ASP A 109 -13.55 3.64 -8.35
N LEU A 110 -14.20 4.66 -7.80
CA LEU A 110 -15.06 4.47 -6.64
C LEU A 110 -16.41 3.89 -7.06
N LYS A 111 -16.82 2.82 -6.38
CA LYS A 111 -18.05 2.11 -6.66
C LYS A 111 -18.85 1.93 -5.38
N ASP A 112 -20.12 1.63 -5.56
CA ASP A 112 -21.00 1.23 -4.45
C ASP A 112 -20.91 2.17 -3.27
N CYS A 113 -20.88 3.48 -3.57
CA CYS A 113 -20.81 4.47 -2.51
C CYS A 113 -22.11 4.55 -1.75
N SER A 114 -22.01 4.63 -0.44
CA SER A 114 -23.17 4.77 0.42
C SER A 114 -22.85 5.75 1.53
N LYS A 115 -23.88 6.15 2.27
CA LYS A 115 -23.69 7.12 3.31
C LYS A 115 -24.45 6.74 4.54
#